data_6dbc4127bbc6e0a2fc98f37e789f830f
#
_entry.id   6dbc4127bbc6e0a2fc98f37e789f830f
#
_cell.length_a   1.000
_cell.length_b   1.000
_cell.length_c   1.000
_cell.angle_alpha   90.00
_cell.angle_beta   90.00
_cell.angle_gamma   90.00
#
_symmetry.space_group_name_H-M   'P 1'
#
loop_
_entity.id
_entity.type
_entity.pdbx_description
1 polymer ?
#
loop_
_entity_poly.entity_id
_entity_poly.type
_entity_poly.pdbx_seq_one_letter_code
_entity_poly.pdbx_strand_id
1 'polypeptide(L)'
;MLYQFLLNFVDTFGFLNVFKYITFRTGLSLFTSLAIVLLIGGPFINFFSNRKILDPIRDDGPEDHIIKKIGTPTMGGVIILFGLLVSVLCWGDLSNISILFCIYITISFGLLGAFDDYKKIQHNNSSGISSKFKILSQILITILGISFFVYFVNYQEITNLYFPFFKNLIINLGWFFIPFSVFVIVGSSNAVNLTDGLDGLATVPVILVAGCFAFISYVTGNIVFSDYLQIPYIEGTGEVSIFCGAIIGSCLGFLWFNAPPAKIFMGDTGSLALGGSLGAVGIITKHEIVLAITGGLFVLEAVSVMVQVISFKLTGKRIFRMAPIHHHFEKKGWPESTIVIRFWIISIILAMIGLATLKLR
;
A
#
# COMPACT_ATOMS: atom_id res chain seq x y z
N MET A 1 -1.69 -20.93 -7.88
CA MET A 1 -1.19 -22.06 -8.69
C MET A 1 -0.55 -23.17 -7.87
N LEU A 2 0.39 -22.88 -6.96
CA LEU A 2 0.94 -23.94 -6.10
C LEU A 2 -0.14 -24.61 -5.25
N TYR A 3 -1.03 -23.82 -4.62
CA TYR A 3 -2.12 -24.38 -3.83
C TYR A 3 -3.07 -25.24 -4.66
N GLN A 4 -3.42 -24.84 -5.89
CA GLN A 4 -4.28 -25.65 -6.80
C GLN A 4 -3.62 -26.96 -7.17
N PHE A 5 -2.31 -26.93 -7.45
CA PHE A 5 -1.53 -28.14 -7.67
C PHE A 5 -1.56 -29.08 -6.48
N LEU A 6 -1.39 -28.54 -5.24
CA LEU A 6 -1.46 -29.32 -4.01
C LEU A 6 -2.85 -29.92 -3.77
N LEU A 7 -3.92 -29.21 -4.14
CA LEU A 7 -5.29 -29.70 -4.01
C LEU A 7 -5.57 -30.95 -4.88
N ASN A 8 -4.88 -31.13 -6.00
CA ASN A 8 -5.02 -32.34 -6.83
C ASN A 8 -4.57 -33.62 -6.12
N PHE A 9 -3.80 -33.49 -5.03
CA PHE A 9 -3.31 -34.63 -4.27
C PHE A 9 -4.07 -34.85 -2.95
N VAL A 10 -5.17 -34.12 -2.72
CA VAL A 10 -5.94 -34.21 -1.47
C VAL A 10 -6.50 -35.62 -1.25
N ASP A 11 -6.93 -36.31 -2.29
CA ASP A 11 -7.45 -37.67 -2.23
C ASP A 11 -6.38 -38.70 -1.80
N THR A 12 -5.11 -38.41 -2.09
CA THR A 12 -3.97 -39.24 -1.71
C THR A 12 -3.44 -38.84 -0.33
N PHE A 13 -3.40 -37.55 -0.04
CA PHE A 13 -2.85 -36.98 1.19
C PHE A 13 -3.87 -36.03 1.83
N GLY A 14 -4.74 -36.56 2.71
CA GLY A 14 -5.86 -35.84 3.31
C GLY A 14 -5.46 -34.57 4.08
N PHE A 15 -4.21 -34.46 4.59
CA PHE A 15 -3.74 -33.26 5.26
C PHE A 15 -3.63 -32.05 4.33
N LEU A 16 -3.52 -32.26 3.00
CA LEU A 16 -3.48 -31.17 2.01
C LEU A 16 -4.81 -30.41 1.91
N ASN A 17 -5.88 -30.96 2.49
CA ASN A 17 -7.17 -30.27 2.53
C ASN A 17 -7.11 -28.89 3.25
N VAL A 18 -6.09 -28.67 4.10
CA VAL A 18 -5.86 -27.39 4.78
C VAL A 18 -5.67 -26.22 3.81
N PHE A 19 -5.16 -26.47 2.61
CA PHE A 19 -4.97 -25.43 1.57
C PHE A 19 -6.28 -24.89 0.97
N LYS A 20 -7.43 -25.50 1.25
CA LYS A 20 -8.75 -24.94 0.90
C LYS A 20 -9.11 -23.74 1.76
N TYR A 21 -8.55 -23.62 2.97
CA TYR A 21 -8.90 -22.55 3.89
C TYR A 21 -8.13 -21.25 3.56
N ILE A 22 -8.87 -20.17 3.30
CA ILE A 22 -8.33 -18.84 3.00
C ILE A 22 -7.41 -18.37 4.11
N THR A 23 -7.79 -18.53 5.38
CA THR A 23 -7.00 -18.12 6.55
C THR A 23 -5.63 -18.79 6.58
N PHE A 24 -5.56 -20.09 6.27
CA PHE A 24 -4.30 -20.81 6.20
C PHE A 24 -3.42 -20.31 5.05
N ARG A 25 -4.00 -20.11 3.86
CA ARG A 25 -3.28 -19.55 2.70
C ARG A 25 -2.82 -18.11 2.95
N THR A 26 -3.60 -17.30 3.67
CA THR A 26 -3.19 -15.94 4.08
C THR A 26 -1.96 -15.99 4.98
N GLY A 27 -1.93 -16.89 5.97
CA GLY A 27 -0.75 -17.10 6.81
C GLY A 27 0.47 -17.56 6.01
N LEU A 28 0.29 -18.53 5.10
CA LEU A 28 1.37 -18.99 4.22
C LEU A 28 1.87 -17.88 3.30
N SER A 29 0.97 -17.06 2.78
CA SER A 29 1.30 -15.93 1.93
C SER A 29 2.16 -14.91 2.68
N LEU A 30 1.81 -14.60 3.92
CA LEU A 30 2.58 -13.73 4.80
C LEU A 30 3.99 -14.30 5.05
N PHE A 31 4.08 -15.56 5.48
CA PHE A 31 5.39 -16.17 5.79
C PHE A 31 6.25 -16.36 4.55
N THR A 32 5.67 -16.69 3.40
CA THR A 32 6.41 -16.84 2.15
C THR A 32 7.01 -15.51 1.69
N SER A 33 6.22 -14.43 1.67
CA SER A 33 6.71 -13.11 1.27
C SER A 33 7.75 -12.58 2.25
N LEU A 34 7.53 -12.76 3.57
CA LEU A 34 8.50 -12.41 4.61
C LEU A 34 9.85 -13.15 4.40
N ALA A 35 9.80 -14.47 4.24
CA ALA A 35 11.00 -15.29 4.06
C ALA A 35 11.78 -14.88 2.81
N ILE A 36 11.09 -14.65 1.68
CA ILE A 36 11.72 -14.21 0.43
C ILE A 36 12.46 -12.89 0.64
N VAL A 37 11.79 -11.90 1.24
CA VAL A 37 12.40 -10.57 1.45
C VAL A 37 13.59 -10.64 2.40
N LEU A 38 13.51 -11.43 3.48
CA LEU A 38 14.64 -11.61 4.40
C LEU A 38 15.84 -12.33 3.73
N LEU A 39 15.59 -13.34 2.90
CA LEU A 39 16.64 -14.09 2.21
C LEU A 39 17.34 -13.26 1.11
N ILE A 40 16.56 -12.47 0.36
CA ILE A 40 17.08 -11.70 -0.77
C ILE A 40 17.61 -10.33 -0.34
N GLY A 41 17.06 -9.74 0.74
CA GLY A 41 17.35 -8.37 1.15
C GLY A 41 18.84 -8.09 1.38
N GLY A 42 19.52 -8.94 2.12
CA GLY A 42 20.97 -8.79 2.38
C GLY A 42 21.82 -8.80 1.10
N PRO A 43 21.73 -9.85 0.26
CA PRO A 43 22.41 -9.89 -1.05
C PRO A 43 22.08 -8.70 -1.95
N PHE A 44 20.80 -8.26 -1.99
CA PHE A 44 20.38 -7.13 -2.79
C PHE A 44 21.02 -5.81 -2.32
N ILE A 45 21.00 -5.53 -1.02
CA ILE A 45 21.64 -4.35 -0.43
C ILE A 45 23.12 -4.31 -0.78
N ASN A 46 23.83 -5.43 -0.60
CA ASN A 46 25.25 -5.52 -0.93
C ASN A 46 25.52 -5.28 -2.42
N PHE A 47 24.67 -5.82 -3.31
CA PHE A 47 24.80 -5.63 -4.75
C PHE A 47 24.65 -4.15 -5.14
N PHE A 48 23.63 -3.44 -4.59
CA PHE A 48 23.38 -2.04 -4.88
C PHE A 48 24.44 -1.13 -4.26
N SER A 49 24.86 -1.40 -3.03
CA SER A 49 25.95 -0.67 -2.36
C SER A 49 27.27 -0.77 -3.13
N ASN A 50 27.66 -1.99 -3.55
CA ASN A 50 28.89 -2.22 -4.31
C ASN A 50 28.88 -1.50 -5.67
N ARG A 51 27.72 -1.33 -6.29
CA ARG A 51 27.55 -0.60 -7.56
C ARG A 51 27.33 0.90 -7.38
N LYS A 52 27.34 1.39 -6.14
CA LYS A 52 27.09 2.81 -5.81
C LYS A 52 25.75 3.30 -6.36
N ILE A 53 24.73 2.44 -6.37
CA ILE A 53 23.36 2.80 -6.71
C ILE A 53 22.72 3.37 -5.45
N LEU A 54 22.93 4.67 -5.24
CA LEU A 54 22.59 5.38 -4.01
C LEU A 54 21.45 6.36 -4.29
N ASP A 55 20.70 6.70 -3.26
CA ASP A 55 19.64 7.72 -3.36
C ASP A 55 20.26 9.12 -3.52
N PRO A 56 19.88 9.90 -4.56
CA PRO A 56 20.32 11.28 -4.67
C PRO A 56 19.60 12.14 -3.62
N ILE A 57 20.39 12.64 -2.66
CA ILE A 57 19.87 13.43 -1.54
C ILE A 57 19.39 14.80 -2.06
N ARG A 58 18.27 15.28 -1.52
CA ARG A 58 17.73 16.61 -1.84
C ARG A 58 18.50 17.70 -1.09
N ASP A 59 18.98 18.71 -1.82
CA ASP A 59 19.73 19.84 -1.25
C ASP A 59 18.89 20.74 -0.31
N ASP A 60 17.55 20.71 -0.45
CA ASP A 60 16.60 21.50 0.32
C ASP A 60 16.03 20.74 1.54
N GLY A 61 16.51 19.51 1.81
CA GLY A 61 16.16 18.68 2.95
C GLY A 61 16.73 19.18 4.30
N PRO A 62 16.40 18.51 5.43
CA PRO A 62 17.07 18.74 6.71
C PRO A 62 18.57 18.42 6.62
N GLU A 63 19.43 19.26 7.23
CA GLU A 63 20.90 19.09 7.19
C GLU A 63 21.36 17.73 7.72
N ASP A 64 20.69 17.20 8.73
CA ASP A 64 20.95 15.88 9.30
C ASP A 64 20.79 14.75 8.27
N HIS A 65 19.89 14.88 7.30
CA HIS A 65 19.71 13.89 6.21
C HIS A 65 20.91 13.89 5.27
N ILE A 66 21.45 15.06 4.97
CA ILE A 66 22.62 15.21 4.11
C ILE A 66 23.84 14.47 4.69
N ILE A 67 23.97 14.48 6.03
CA ILE A 67 25.15 13.90 6.69
C ILE A 67 24.95 12.40 6.98
N LYS A 68 23.76 11.98 7.45
CA LYS A 68 23.52 10.61 7.96
C LYS A 68 23.04 9.61 6.90
N LYS A 69 22.40 10.07 5.82
CA LYS A 69 21.78 9.23 4.81
C LYS A 69 22.61 9.09 3.51
N ILE A 70 23.78 9.73 3.45
CA ILE A 70 24.72 9.55 2.33
C ILE A 70 25.16 8.09 2.27
N GLY A 71 25.01 7.48 1.08
CA GLY A 71 25.47 6.13 0.83
C GLY A 71 24.46 5.03 1.07
N THR A 72 23.21 5.36 1.43
CA THR A 72 22.14 4.36 1.57
C THR A 72 21.57 4.01 0.19
N PRO A 73 21.52 2.71 -0.18
CA PRO A 73 20.89 2.26 -1.41
C PRO A 73 19.39 2.59 -1.45
N THR A 74 18.86 2.81 -2.65
CA THR A 74 17.43 3.01 -2.93
C THR A 74 16.83 1.84 -3.71
N MET A 75 15.57 1.95 -4.17
CA MET A 75 14.82 0.93 -4.90
C MET A 75 14.53 -0.35 -4.09
N GLY A 76 14.45 -0.26 -2.77
CA GLY A 76 14.05 -1.39 -1.90
C GLY A 76 12.65 -1.93 -2.21
N GLY A 77 11.81 -1.13 -2.86
CA GLY A 77 10.51 -1.56 -3.37
C GLY A 77 10.58 -2.78 -4.29
N VAL A 78 11.67 -2.97 -5.02
CA VAL A 78 11.87 -4.15 -5.90
C VAL A 78 11.80 -5.44 -5.08
N ILE A 79 12.45 -5.48 -3.91
CA ILE A 79 12.46 -6.67 -3.04
C ILE A 79 11.06 -6.92 -2.48
N ILE A 80 10.37 -5.84 -2.06
CA ILE A 80 8.99 -5.91 -1.54
C ILE A 80 8.08 -6.52 -2.62
N LEU A 81 8.10 -5.96 -3.82
CA LEU A 81 7.24 -6.41 -4.93
C LEU A 81 7.56 -7.83 -5.37
N PHE A 82 8.84 -8.21 -5.39
CA PHE A 82 9.22 -9.58 -5.72
C PHE A 82 8.67 -10.57 -4.70
N GLY A 83 8.86 -10.33 -3.39
CA GLY A 83 8.33 -11.18 -2.32
C GLY A 83 6.81 -11.27 -2.35
N LEU A 84 6.13 -10.13 -2.53
CA LEU A 84 4.67 -10.02 -2.65
C LEU A 84 4.16 -10.85 -3.83
N LEU A 85 4.68 -10.59 -5.03
CA LEU A 85 4.19 -11.23 -6.26
C LEU A 85 4.42 -12.73 -6.26
N VAL A 86 5.60 -13.20 -5.87
CA VAL A 86 5.88 -14.65 -5.77
C VAL A 86 4.93 -15.31 -4.78
N SER A 87 4.68 -14.68 -3.64
CA SER A 87 3.76 -15.22 -2.65
C SER A 87 2.32 -15.30 -3.16
N VAL A 88 1.83 -14.24 -3.82
CA VAL A 88 0.48 -14.23 -4.40
C VAL A 88 0.34 -15.26 -5.53
N LEU A 89 1.36 -15.42 -6.38
CA LEU A 89 1.39 -16.45 -7.43
C LEU A 89 1.37 -17.88 -6.86
N CYS A 90 1.97 -18.10 -5.69
CA CYS A 90 1.94 -19.40 -5.02
C CYS A 90 0.56 -19.70 -4.40
N TRP A 91 -0.01 -18.75 -3.65
CA TRP A 91 -1.12 -19.02 -2.73
C TRP A 91 -2.45 -18.39 -3.15
N GLY A 92 -2.45 -17.36 -3.98
CA GLY A 92 -3.66 -16.69 -4.49
C GLY A 92 -4.34 -17.48 -5.61
N ASP A 93 -5.64 -17.25 -5.76
CA ASP A 93 -6.41 -17.76 -6.88
C ASP A 93 -6.34 -16.80 -8.08
N LEU A 94 -5.55 -17.17 -9.08
CA LEU A 94 -5.38 -16.37 -10.30
C LEU A 94 -6.59 -16.39 -11.24
N SER A 95 -7.61 -17.21 -10.98
CA SER A 95 -8.88 -17.12 -11.70
C SER A 95 -9.78 -16.01 -11.14
N ASN A 96 -9.47 -15.51 -9.94
CA ASN A 96 -10.22 -14.45 -9.28
C ASN A 96 -9.85 -13.08 -9.84
N ILE A 97 -10.85 -12.36 -10.36
CA ILE A 97 -10.68 -11.04 -11.00
C ILE A 97 -10.12 -9.99 -10.02
N SER A 98 -10.49 -10.08 -8.73
CA SER A 98 -9.99 -9.17 -7.69
C SER A 98 -8.49 -9.31 -7.47
N ILE A 99 -7.98 -10.56 -7.47
CA ILE A 99 -6.54 -10.82 -7.37
C ILE A 99 -5.81 -10.31 -8.61
N LEU A 100 -6.35 -10.55 -9.81
CA LEU A 100 -5.75 -10.04 -11.05
C LEU A 100 -5.70 -8.50 -11.06
N PHE A 101 -6.76 -7.84 -10.59
CA PHE A 101 -6.79 -6.39 -10.47
C PHE A 101 -5.74 -5.87 -9.48
N CYS A 102 -5.61 -6.49 -8.30
CA CYS A 102 -4.57 -6.15 -7.33
C CYS A 102 -3.15 -6.31 -7.93
N ILE A 103 -2.87 -7.44 -8.60
CA ILE A 103 -1.59 -7.70 -9.26
C ILE A 103 -1.33 -6.65 -10.35
N TYR A 104 -2.32 -6.34 -11.18
CA TYR A 104 -2.21 -5.35 -12.25
C TYR A 104 -1.82 -3.97 -11.71
N ILE A 105 -2.53 -3.46 -10.70
CA ILE A 105 -2.23 -2.16 -10.08
C ILE A 105 -0.84 -2.18 -9.44
N THR A 106 -0.51 -3.23 -8.70
CA THR A 106 0.78 -3.38 -8.02
C THR A 106 1.95 -3.32 -9.01
N ILE A 107 1.89 -4.12 -10.07
CA ILE A 107 2.95 -4.18 -11.08
C ILE A 107 3.05 -2.86 -11.85
N SER A 108 1.92 -2.32 -12.31
CA SER A 108 1.91 -1.12 -13.14
C SER A 108 2.41 0.11 -12.39
N PHE A 109 2.00 0.29 -11.12
CA PHE A 109 2.49 1.39 -10.28
C PHE A 109 3.94 1.16 -9.84
N GLY A 110 4.31 -0.11 -9.59
CA GLY A 110 5.70 -0.48 -9.29
C GLY A 110 6.65 -0.19 -10.46
N LEU A 111 6.26 -0.52 -11.69
CA LEU A 111 7.04 -0.21 -12.90
C LEU A 111 7.17 1.30 -13.13
N LEU A 112 6.07 2.06 -12.90
CA LEU A 112 6.11 3.52 -12.99
C LEU A 112 7.08 4.11 -11.95
N GLY A 113 7.03 3.62 -10.71
CA GLY A 113 7.96 4.01 -9.65
C GLY A 113 9.41 3.60 -9.96
N ALA A 114 9.64 2.39 -10.47
CA ALA A 114 10.96 1.92 -10.87
C ALA A 114 11.55 2.77 -11.99
N PHE A 115 10.72 3.23 -12.93
CA PHE A 115 11.15 4.13 -13.98
C PHE A 115 11.53 5.53 -13.44
N ASP A 116 10.80 6.02 -12.42
CA ASP A 116 11.15 7.25 -11.72
C ASP A 116 12.47 7.14 -10.97
N ASP A 117 12.62 6.09 -10.15
CA ASP A 117 13.83 5.82 -9.40
C ASP A 117 15.05 5.62 -10.32
N TYR A 118 14.88 4.87 -11.42
CA TYR A 118 15.94 4.69 -12.41
C TYR A 118 16.42 6.02 -13.02
N LYS A 119 15.49 6.91 -13.37
CA LYS A 119 15.84 8.26 -13.89
C LYS A 119 16.59 9.09 -12.86
N LYS A 120 16.15 9.07 -11.57
CA LYS A 120 16.86 9.77 -10.50
C LYS A 120 18.31 9.30 -10.38
N ILE A 121 18.53 7.98 -10.41
CA ILE A 121 19.87 7.38 -10.35
C ILE A 121 20.71 7.76 -11.57
N GLN A 122 20.15 7.64 -12.79
CA GLN A 122 20.86 7.89 -14.04
C GLN A 122 21.35 9.36 -14.16
N HIS A 123 20.53 10.31 -13.73
CA HIS A 123 20.84 11.74 -13.83
C HIS A 123 21.50 12.29 -12.56
N ASN A 124 21.68 11.46 -11.54
CA ASN A 124 22.16 11.85 -10.21
C ASN A 124 21.42 13.10 -9.68
N ASN A 125 20.10 13.14 -9.89
CA ASN A 125 19.23 14.26 -9.56
C ASN A 125 17.93 13.74 -8.92
N SER A 126 17.48 14.41 -7.87
CA SER A 126 16.24 14.07 -7.15
C SER A 126 14.95 14.33 -7.93
N SER A 127 14.98 14.95 -9.12
CA SER A 127 13.77 15.37 -9.84
C SER A 127 13.01 14.25 -10.57
N GLY A 128 13.65 13.12 -10.92
CA GLY A 128 13.00 11.95 -11.57
C GLY A 128 12.21 12.29 -12.85
N ILE A 129 11.02 11.70 -13.00
CA ILE A 129 10.06 12.03 -14.08
C ILE A 129 9.19 13.23 -13.67
N SER A 130 8.68 13.96 -14.66
CA SER A 130 7.81 15.11 -14.36
C SER A 130 6.54 14.68 -13.62
N SER A 131 6.14 15.46 -12.63
CA SER A 131 4.94 15.17 -11.81
C SER A 131 3.66 15.04 -12.66
N LYS A 132 3.56 15.81 -13.76
CA LYS A 132 2.43 15.72 -14.70
C LYS A 132 2.39 14.36 -15.39
N PHE A 133 3.53 13.88 -15.88
CA PHE A 133 3.62 12.56 -16.53
C PHE A 133 3.30 11.44 -15.53
N LYS A 134 3.83 11.53 -14.31
CA LYS A 134 3.58 10.53 -13.24
C LYS A 134 2.08 10.43 -12.95
N ILE A 135 1.40 11.54 -12.67
CA ILE A 135 -0.02 11.57 -12.36
C ILE A 135 -0.87 11.10 -13.55
N LEU A 136 -0.56 11.57 -14.77
CA LEU A 136 -1.30 11.16 -15.96
C LEU A 136 -1.18 9.65 -16.22
N SER A 137 0.01 9.09 -16.06
CA SER A 137 0.24 7.65 -16.19
C SER A 137 -0.54 6.85 -15.14
N GLN A 138 -0.54 7.28 -13.87
CA GLN A 138 -1.33 6.67 -12.80
C GLN A 138 -2.83 6.69 -13.11
N ILE A 139 -3.35 7.82 -13.59
CA ILE A 139 -4.76 7.96 -13.98
C ILE A 139 -5.10 6.99 -15.11
N LEU A 140 -4.30 6.93 -16.17
CA LEU A 140 -4.54 6.04 -17.32
C LEU A 140 -4.49 4.56 -16.91
N ILE A 141 -3.47 4.15 -16.15
CA ILE A 141 -3.34 2.80 -15.61
C ILE A 141 -4.59 2.45 -14.79
N THR A 142 -5.03 3.35 -13.92
CA THR A 142 -6.18 3.09 -13.06
C THR A 142 -7.48 3.02 -13.83
N ILE A 143 -7.72 3.91 -14.81
CA ILE A 143 -8.91 3.86 -15.67
C ILE A 143 -8.98 2.52 -16.41
N LEU A 144 -7.89 2.08 -17.01
CA LEU A 144 -7.84 0.80 -17.72
C LEU A 144 -8.12 -0.37 -16.77
N GLY A 145 -7.48 -0.40 -15.62
CA GLY A 145 -7.65 -1.48 -14.63
C GLY A 145 -9.06 -1.53 -14.06
N ILE A 146 -9.63 -0.38 -13.66
CA ILE A 146 -10.98 -0.34 -13.07
C ILE A 146 -12.07 -0.63 -14.11
N SER A 147 -11.90 -0.18 -15.34
CA SER A 147 -12.83 -0.50 -16.43
C SER A 147 -12.86 -1.99 -16.71
N PHE A 148 -11.68 -2.63 -16.75
CA PHE A 148 -11.57 -4.08 -16.88
C PHE A 148 -12.19 -4.80 -15.67
N PHE A 149 -11.88 -4.36 -14.45
CA PHE A 149 -12.43 -4.94 -13.23
C PHE A 149 -13.96 -4.87 -13.20
N VAL A 150 -14.55 -3.71 -13.47
CA VAL A 150 -16.03 -3.51 -13.50
C VAL A 150 -16.69 -4.38 -14.58
N TYR A 151 -16.02 -4.56 -15.72
CA TYR A 151 -16.57 -5.38 -16.82
C TYR A 151 -16.66 -6.88 -16.47
N PHE A 152 -15.68 -7.40 -15.73
CA PHE A 152 -15.61 -8.84 -15.41
C PHE A 152 -16.14 -9.20 -14.02
N VAL A 153 -16.33 -8.22 -13.12
CA VAL A 153 -16.86 -8.52 -11.79
C VAL A 153 -18.35 -8.74 -11.83
N ASN A 154 -18.82 -9.88 -11.28
CA ASN A 154 -20.24 -10.23 -11.18
C ASN A 154 -20.86 -9.66 -9.90
N TYR A 155 -20.75 -8.34 -9.70
CA TYR A 155 -21.33 -7.67 -8.54
C TYR A 155 -22.13 -6.44 -8.97
N GLN A 156 -23.47 -6.54 -8.91
CA GLN A 156 -24.37 -5.49 -9.43
C GLN A 156 -24.24 -4.16 -8.69
N GLU A 157 -23.86 -4.19 -7.42
CA GLU A 157 -23.74 -3.00 -6.58
C GLU A 157 -22.31 -2.43 -6.55
N ILE A 158 -21.47 -2.77 -7.53
CA ILE A 158 -20.07 -2.32 -7.59
C ILE A 158 -19.93 -0.79 -7.57
N THR A 159 -20.92 -0.06 -8.07
CA THR A 159 -20.94 1.40 -8.10
C THR A 159 -21.44 2.06 -6.82
N ASN A 160 -21.89 1.28 -5.84
CA ASN A 160 -22.37 1.80 -4.58
C ASN A 160 -21.21 2.23 -3.68
N LEU A 161 -21.38 3.37 -2.99
CA LEU A 161 -20.49 3.84 -1.92
C LEU A 161 -21.22 3.65 -0.58
N TYR A 162 -20.55 2.97 0.35
CA TYR A 162 -21.07 2.65 1.67
C TYR A 162 -20.41 3.51 2.75
N PHE A 163 -21.22 3.99 3.71
CA PHE A 163 -20.73 4.82 4.81
C PHE A 163 -20.63 4.02 6.10
N PRO A 164 -19.47 4.03 6.80
CA PRO A 164 -19.23 3.16 7.94
C PRO A 164 -20.10 3.50 9.18
N PHE A 165 -20.57 4.76 9.31
CA PHE A 165 -21.36 5.19 10.46
C PHE A 165 -22.86 5.23 10.20
N PHE A 166 -23.30 5.11 8.94
CA PHE A 166 -24.70 5.29 8.54
C PHE A 166 -25.17 4.09 7.74
N LYS A 167 -25.81 3.12 8.42
CA LYS A 167 -26.25 1.85 7.85
C LYS A 167 -27.05 1.99 6.54
N ASN A 168 -27.99 2.93 6.52
CA ASN A 168 -28.92 3.10 5.40
C ASN A 168 -28.44 4.12 4.35
N LEU A 169 -27.25 4.73 4.55
CA LEU A 169 -26.70 5.68 3.61
C LEU A 169 -25.85 4.95 2.59
N ILE A 170 -26.47 4.63 1.47
CA ILE A 170 -25.82 4.02 0.31
C ILE A 170 -26.01 4.99 -0.85
N ILE A 171 -24.91 5.44 -1.47
CA ILE A 171 -24.93 6.34 -2.61
C ILE A 171 -24.47 5.57 -3.84
N ASN A 172 -25.37 5.41 -4.82
CA ASN A 172 -24.96 4.86 -6.10
C ASN A 172 -24.26 5.93 -6.93
N LEU A 173 -22.96 5.73 -7.20
CA LEU A 173 -22.13 6.67 -7.95
C LEU A 173 -22.34 6.57 -9.47
N GLY A 174 -22.91 5.46 -9.97
CA GLY A 174 -23.08 5.23 -11.40
C GLY A 174 -21.75 5.45 -12.16
N TRP A 175 -21.77 6.28 -13.19
CA TRP A 175 -20.57 6.63 -13.98
C TRP A 175 -19.48 7.34 -13.18
N PHE A 176 -19.83 8.04 -12.10
CA PHE A 176 -18.88 8.71 -11.23
C PHE A 176 -17.99 7.73 -10.45
N PHE A 177 -18.35 6.45 -10.41
CA PHE A 177 -17.55 5.42 -9.75
C PHE A 177 -16.11 5.32 -10.34
N ILE A 178 -15.95 5.47 -11.67
CA ILE A 178 -14.62 5.42 -12.30
C ILE A 178 -13.73 6.57 -11.83
N PRO A 179 -14.10 7.85 -11.96
CA PRO A 179 -13.28 8.95 -11.45
C PRO A 179 -13.08 8.91 -9.94
N PHE A 180 -14.07 8.43 -9.17
CA PHE A 180 -13.94 8.22 -7.74
C PHE A 180 -12.87 7.15 -7.42
N SER A 181 -12.90 6.01 -8.13
CA SER A 181 -11.89 4.95 -7.97
C SER A 181 -10.49 5.44 -8.32
N VAL A 182 -10.36 6.25 -9.39
CA VAL A 182 -9.10 6.90 -9.74
C VAL A 182 -8.61 7.79 -8.60
N PHE A 183 -9.49 8.61 -8.03
CA PHE A 183 -9.15 9.46 -6.89
C PHE A 183 -8.65 8.63 -5.70
N VAL A 184 -9.32 7.53 -5.35
CA VAL A 184 -8.94 6.67 -4.24
C VAL A 184 -7.59 6.00 -4.50
N ILE A 185 -7.40 5.36 -5.67
CA ILE A 185 -6.19 4.57 -5.96
C ILE A 185 -4.97 5.49 -6.16
N VAL A 186 -5.10 6.53 -6.99
CA VAL A 186 -4.01 7.49 -7.24
C VAL A 186 -3.72 8.31 -5.98
N GLY A 187 -4.77 8.70 -5.24
CA GLY A 187 -4.65 9.42 -3.97
C GLY A 187 -3.89 8.59 -2.94
N SER A 188 -4.27 7.33 -2.72
CA SER A 188 -3.58 6.42 -1.80
C SER A 188 -2.13 6.20 -2.22
N SER A 189 -1.87 5.99 -3.51
CA SER A 189 -0.51 5.81 -4.04
C SER A 189 0.40 6.99 -3.71
N ASN A 190 -0.04 8.20 -4.02
CA ASN A 190 0.77 9.39 -3.76
C ASN A 190 0.83 9.74 -2.27
N ALA A 191 -0.20 9.44 -1.48
CA ALA A 191 -0.20 9.67 -0.04
C ALA A 191 0.83 8.77 0.68
N VAL A 192 0.92 7.48 0.31
CA VAL A 192 1.97 6.59 0.82
C VAL A 192 3.35 7.06 0.39
N ASN A 193 3.52 7.48 -0.87
CA ASN A 193 4.78 8.01 -1.38
C ASN A 193 5.23 9.29 -0.64
N LEU A 194 4.31 10.20 -0.32
CA LEU A 194 4.61 11.39 0.47
C LEU A 194 4.98 11.06 1.93
N THR A 195 4.49 9.95 2.46
CA THR A 195 4.80 9.51 3.84
C THR A 195 6.15 8.81 3.93
N ASP A 196 6.70 8.30 2.83
CA ASP A 196 7.99 7.59 2.77
C ASP A 196 9.19 8.57 2.81
N GLY A 197 9.21 9.48 3.76
CA GLY A 197 10.26 10.49 3.94
C GLY A 197 11.25 10.21 5.06
N LEU A 198 10.90 9.32 6.01
CA LEU A 198 11.75 8.91 7.15
C LEU A 198 11.87 7.39 7.20
N ASP A 199 12.98 6.92 7.81
CA ASP A 199 13.32 5.50 7.91
C ASP A 199 12.17 4.70 8.58
N GLY A 200 11.56 3.77 7.83
CA GLY A 200 10.47 2.91 8.32
C GLY A 200 9.12 3.60 8.54
N LEU A 201 9.00 4.91 8.30
CA LEU A 201 7.78 5.66 8.61
C LEU A 201 6.57 5.15 7.84
N ALA A 202 6.67 4.92 6.53
CA ALA A 202 5.56 4.45 5.70
C ALA A 202 5.28 2.95 5.88
N THR A 203 6.31 2.16 6.17
CA THR A 203 6.25 0.68 6.17
C THR A 203 5.25 0.13 7.19
N VAL A 204 5.30 0.61 8.45
CA VAL A 204 4.40 0.12 9.52
C VAL A 204 2.95 0.53 9.29
N PRO A 205 2.61 1.77 8.93
CA PRO A 205 1.24 2.12 8.55
C PRO A 205 0.69 1.30 7.39
N VAL A 206 1.49 0.96 6.36
CA VAL A 206 1.09 0.04 5.28
C VAL A 206 0.74 -1.34 5.84
N ILE A 207 1.57 -1.91 6.73
CA ILE A 207 1.31 -3.20 7.40
C ILE A 207 -0.02 -3.14 8.17
N LEU A 208 -0.28 -2.08 8.92
CA LEU A 208 -1.50 -1.93 9.71
C LEU A 208 -2.74 -1.83 8.83
N VAL A 209 -2.71 -1.02 7.78
CA VAL A 209 -3.83 -0.90 6.82
C VAL A 209 -4.06 -2.23 6.11
N ALA A 210 -2.99 -2.88 5.62
CA ALA A 210 -3.10 -4.20 4.99
C ALA A 210 -3.67 -5.25 5.96
N GLY A 211 -3.30 -5.20 7.25
CA GLY A 211 -3.85 -6.06 8.30
C GLY A 211 -5.35 -5.85 8.50
N CYS A 212 -5.80 -4.60 8.59
CA CYS A 212 -7.23 -4.26 8.65
C CYS A 212 -7.96 -4.79 7.43
N PHE A 213 -7.42 -4.59 6.24
CA PHE A 213 -8.05 -5.02 5.00
C PHE A 213 -7.94 -6.51 4.73
N ALA A 214 -6.96 -7.22 5.29
CA ALA A 214 -6.97 -8.69 5.32
C ALA A 214 -8.20 -9.21 6.08
N PHE A 215 -8.51 -8.63 7.23
CA PHE A 215 -9.71 -8.97 8.00
C PHE A 215 -10.98 -8.55 7.26
N ILE A 216 -11.07 -7.30 6.77
CA ILE A 216 -12.24 -6.78 6.04
C ILE A 216 -12.54 -7.64 4.81
N SER A 217 -11.53 -7.97 4.01
CA SER A 217 -11.70 -8.83 2.83
C SER A 217 -12.23 -10.21 3.18
N TYR A 218 -11.73 -10.80 4.26
CA TYR A 218 -12.19 -12.09 4.74
C TYR A 218 -13.68 -12.06 5.14
N VAL A 219 -14.09 -11.07 5.95
CA VAL A 219 -15.49 -10.99 6.41
C VAL A 219 -16.45 -10.56 5.31
N THR A 220 -16.02 -9.69 4.38
CA THR A 220 -16.81 -9.28 3.21
C THR A 220 -17.01 -10.44 2.23
N GLY A 221 -16.03 -11.34 2.10
CA GLY A 221 -16.13 -12.54 1.28
C GLY A 221 -16.84 -13.72 1.94
N ASN A 222 -17.36 -13.58 3.16
CA ASN A 222 -18.05 -14.63 3.90
C ASN A 222 -19.47 -14.20 4.24
N ILE A 223 -20.46 -14.95 3.73
CA ILE A 223 -21.88 -14.62 3.84
C ILE A 223 -22.36 -14.51 5.29
N VAL A 224 -21.88 -15.39 6.18
CA VAL A 224 -22.27 -15.41 7.60
C VAL A 224 -21.73 -14.18 8.33
N PHE A 225 -20.47 -13.84 8.12
CA PHE A 225 -19.85 -12.68 8.77
C PHE A 225 -20.34 -11.36 8.18
N SER A 226 -20.55 -11.28 6.87
CA SER A 226 -21.07 -10.07 6.23
C SER A 226 -22.50 -9.76 6.71
N ASP A 227 -23.36 -10.77 6.82
CA ASP A 227 -24.71 -10.63 7.38
C ASP A 227 -24.68 -10.20 8.84
N TYR A 228 -23.87 -10.86 9.68
CA TYR A 228 -23.71 -10.49 11.10
C TYR A 228 -23.21 -9.06 11.30
N LEU A 229 -22.25 -8.62 10.47
CA LEU A 229 -21.70 -7.25 10.52
C LEU A 229 -22.56 -6.24 9.76
N GLN A 230 -23.51 -6.71 8.97
CA GLN A 230 -24.37 -5.89 8.10
C GLN A 230 -23.57 -5.06 7.06
N ILE A 231 -22.50 -5.66 6.54
CA ILE A 231 -21.66 -5.13 5.47
C ILE A 231 -22.01 -5.82 4.15
N PRO A 232 -21.65 -5.22 2.99
CA PRO A 232 -21.92 -5.86 1.70
C PRO A 232 -21.18 -7.20 1.58
N TYR A 233 -21.91 -8.26 1.17
CA TYR A 233 -21.29 -9.53 0.78
C TYR A 233 -20.83 -9.42 -0.66
N ILE A 234 -19.56 -9.73 -0.92
CA ILE A 234 -18.96 -9.72 -2.27
C ILE A 234 -18.24 -11.04 -2.47
N GLU A 235 -18.79 -11.87 -3.34
CA GLU A 235 -18.24 -13.20 -3.64
C GLU A 235 -16.80 -13.11 -4.13
N GLY A 236 -15.94 -14.00 -3.64
CA GLY A 236 -14.54 -14.08 -4.03
C GLY A 236 -13.61 -13.05 -3.39
N THR A 237 -14.14 -12.03 -2.69
CA THR A 237 -13.31 -10.99 -2.04
C THR A 237 -12.42 -11.56 -0.92
N GLY A 238 -12.81 -12.69 -0.33
CA GLY A 238 -11.97 -13.39 0.65
C GLY A 238 -10.55 -13.70 0.18
N GLU A 239 -10.36 -13.95 -1.12
CA GLU A 239 -9.03 -14.19 -1.72
C GLU A 239 -8.09 -12.98 -1.56
N VAL A 240 -8.63 -11.75 -1.51
CA VAL A 240 -7.84 -10.53 -1.32
C VAL A 240 -7.14 -10.52 0.04
N SER A 241 -7.62 -11.28 1.05
CA SER A 241 -6.92 -11.47 2.32
C SER A 241 -5.52 -12.07 2.11
N ILE A 242 -5.37 -12.99 1.12
CA ILE A 242 -4.09 -13.61 0.78
C ILE A 242 -3.12 -12.57 0.20
N PHE A 243 -3.64 -11.68 -0.64
CA PHE A 243 -2.87 -10.56 -1.19
C PHE A 243 -2.42 -9.59 -0.08
N CYS A 244 -3.32 -9.25 0.84
CA CYS A 244 -2.98 -8.43 2.02
C CYS A 244 -1.94 -9.13 2.92
N GLY A 245 -2.04 -10.45 3.10
CA GLY A 245 -1.04 -11.25 3.79
C GLY A 245 0.35 -11.13 3.15
N ALA A 246 0.41 -11.17 1.81
CA ALA A 246 1.66 -10.96 1.08
C ALA A 246 2.24 -9.55 1.27
N ILE A 247 1.40 -8.50 1.30
CA ILE A 247 1.83 -7.13 1.62
C ILE A 247 2.43 -7.09 3.02
N ILE A 248 1.73 -7.63 4.02
CA ILE A 248 2.19 -7.63 5.42
C ILE A 248 3.56 -8.31 5.52
N GLY A 249 3.69 -9.52 4.98
CA GLY A 249 4.94 -10.28 5.09
C GLY A 249 6.10 -9.61 4.36
N SER A 250 5.88 -9.10 3.14
CA SER A 250 6.93 -8.40 2.39
C SER A 250 7.37 -7.10 3.07
N CYS A 251 6.41 -6.34 3.62
CA CYS A 251 6.70 -5.11 4.36
C CYS A 251 7.40 -5.39 5.71
N LEU A 252 7.02 -6.45 6.43
CA LEU A 252 7.72 -6.89 7.65
C LEU A 252 9.16 -7.29 7.35
N GLY A 253 9.39 -8.08 6.28
CA GLY A 253 10.72 -8.44 5.85
C GLY A 253 11.55 -7.23 5.42
N PHE A 254 10.94 -6.27 4.75
CA PHE A 254 11.60 -5.02 4.37
C PHE A 254 11.93 -4.14 5.58
N LEU A 255 11.04 -4.06 6.55
CA LEU A 255 11.25 -3.28 7.79
C LEU A 255 12.49 -3.74 8.55
N TRP A 256 12.88 -5.02 8.46
CA TRP A 256 14.12 -5.53 9.05
C TRP A 256 15.36 -4.78 8.58
N PHE A 257 15.33 -4.25 7.35
CA PHE A 257 16.43 -3.49 6.75
C PHE A 257 16.16 -1.97 6.72
N ASN A 258 14.90 -1.56 6.79
CA ASN A 258 14.48 -0.16 6.64
C ASN A 258 14.19 0.54 7.99
N ALA A 259 14.18 -0.20 9.13
CA ALA A 259 14.05 0.41 10.46
C ALA A 259 15.25 1.34 10.76
N PRO A 260 15.03 2.45 11.52
CA PRO A 260 16.10 3.41 11.81
C PRO A 260 17.29 2.78 12.56
N PRO A 261 18.55 2.96 12.11
CA PRO A 261 18.98 3.60 10.87
C PRO A 261 18.83 2.68 9.66
N ALA A 262 18.18 3.16 8.60
CA ALA A 262 17.86 2.36 7.42
C ALA A 262 19.10 1.93 6.63
N LYS A 263 19.13 0.66 6.22
CA LYS A 263 20.15 0.10 5.33
C LYS A 263 19.75 0.19 3.86
N ILE A 264 18.49 0.48 3.56
CA ILE A 264 17.93 0.63 2.22
C ILE A 264 16.66 1.47 2.28
N PHE A 265 16.44 2.34 1.29
CA PHE A 265 15.19 3.10 1.13
C PHE A 265 14.23 2.38 0.20
N MET A 266 12.92 2.56 0.45
CA MET A 266 11.86 1.94 -0.33
C MET A 266 11.84 2.44 -1.78
N GLY A 267 11.95 3.75 -1.95
CA GLY A 267 11.85 4.43 -3.24
C GLY A 267 10.42 4.51 -3.78
N ASP A 268 10.28 5.21 -4.90
CA ASP A 268 8.97 5.34 -5.58
C ASP A 268 8.46 3.99 -6.09
N THR A 269 9.35 3.05 -6.39
CA THR A 269 9.03 1.67 -6.78
C THR A 269 8.13 0.99 -5.75
N GLY A 270 8.46 1.09 -4.46
CA GLY A 270 7.71 0.44 -3.39
C GLY A 270 6.51 1.27 -2.95
N SER A 271 6.72 2.54 -2.67
CA SER A 271 5.71 3.41 -2.07
C SER A 271 4.49 3.62 -2.99
N LEU A 272 4.71 3.85 -4.31
CA LEU A 272 3.61 3.99 -5.27
C LEU A 272 2.83 2.68 -5.43
N ALA A 273 3.53 1.55 -5.53
CA ALA A 273 2.89 0.24 -5.69
C ALA A 273 2.06 -0.14 -4.46
N LEU A 274 2.62 0.00 -3.25
CA LEU A 274 1.93 -0.34 -2.01
C LEU A 274 0.70 0.55 -1.79
N GLY A 275 0.83 1.86 -1.98
CA GLY A 275 -0.29 2.78 -1.84
C GLY A 275 -1.39 2.53 -2.88
N GLY A 276 -1.03 2.28 -4.14
CA GLY A 276 -1.97 1.89 -5.20
C GLY A 276 -2.67 0.56 -4.90
N SER A 277 -1.93 -0.42 -4.39
CA SER A 277 -2.48 -1.72 -3.97
C SER A 277 -3.51 -1.59 -2.85
N LEU A 278 -3.22 -0.78 -1.81
CA LEU A 278 -4.18 -0.52 -0.73
C LEU A 278 -5.43 0.20 -1.26
N GLY A 279 -5.27 1.16 -2.18
CA GLY A 279 -6.40 1.81 -2.85
C GLY A 279 -7.26 0.82 -3.62
N ALA A 280 -6.65 -0.11 -4.38
CA ALA A 280 -7.35 -1.15 -5.11
C ALA A 280 -8.12 -2.09 -4.17
N VAL A 281 -7.50 -2.52 -3.07
CA VAL A 281 -8.15 -3.35 -2.04
C VAL A 281 -9.36 -2.63 -1.42
N GLY A 282 -9.24 -1.32 -1.15
CA GLY A 282 -10.36 -0.50 -0.64
C GLY A 282 -11.56 -0.47 -1.60
N ILE A 283 -11.31 -0.31 -2.90
CA ILE A 283 -12.34 -0.33 -3.96
C ILE A 283 -13.00 -1.71 -4.08
N ILE A 284 -12.22 -2.80 -4.09
CA ILE A 284 -12.73 -4.16 -4.19
C ILE A 284 -13.64 -4.51 -3.02
N THR A 285 -13.24 -4.14 -1.81
CA THR A 285 -13.98 -4.46 -0.58
C THR A 285 -15.15 -3.52 -0.31
N LYS A 286 -15.31 -2.45 -1.08
CA LYS A 286 -16.32 -1.39 -0.88
C LYS A 286 -16.19 -0.67 0.47
N HIS A 287 -14.96 -0.52 0.95
CA HIS A 287 -14.62 0.10 2.22
C HIS A 287 -13.68 1.30 2.04
N GLU A 288 -13.95 2.14 1.02
CA GLU A 288 -13.10 3.28 0.63
C GLU A 288 -12.99 4.32 1.75
N ILE A 289 -14.08 4.58 2.48
CA ILE A 289 -14.09 5.52 3.61
C ILE A 289 -13.32 4.92 4.81
N VAL A 290 -13.46 3.62 5.04
CA VAL A 290 -12.68 2.91 6.08
C VAL A 290 -11.19 2.94 5.73
N LEU A 291 -10.84 2.85 4.44
CA LEU A 291 -9.44 3.03 3.98
C LEU A 291 -8.91 4.42 4.36
N ALA A 292 -9.72 5.48 4.17
CA ALA A 292 -9.32 6.83 4.56
C ALA A 292 -9.15 6.98 6.08
N ILE A 293 -9.89 6.22 6.90
CA ILE A 293 -9.76 6.22 8.36
C ILE A 293 -8.52 5.41 8.79
N THR A 294 -8.41 4.16 8.36
CA THR A 294 -7.27 3.28 8.71
C THR A 294 -5.95 3.82 8.19
N GLY A 295 -5.97 4.40 6.97
CA GLY A 295 -4.86 5.09 6.33
C GLY A 295 -4.78 6.59 6.69
N GLY A 296 -5.43 7.03 7.77
CA GLY A 296 -5.56 8.45 8.11
C GLY A 296 -4.22 9.18 8.32
N LEU A 297 -3.14 8.46 8.66
CA LEU A 297 -1.80 9.04 8.66
C LEU A 297 -1.39 9.48 7.24
N PHE A 298 -1.59 8.64 6.23
CA PHE A 298 -1.30 8.97 4.82
C PHE A 298 -2.13 10.15 4.35
N VAL A 299 -3.42 10.17 4.74
CA VAL A 299 -4.32 11.30 4.45
C VAL A 299 -3.80 12.59 5.09
N LEU A 300 -3.38 12.54 6.35
CA LEU A 300 -2.85 13.69 7.09
C LEU A 300 -1.57 14.24 6.43
N GLU A 301 -0.65 13.37 6.02
CA GLU A 301 0.57 13.75 5.29
C GLU A 301 0.22 14.45 3.96
N ALA A 302 -0.65 13.84 3.15
CA ALA A 302 -1.06 14.40 1.87
C ALA A 302 -1.81 15.74 2.03
N VAL A 303 -2.76 15.82 2.98
CA VAL A 303 -3.49 17.05 3.29
C VAL A 303 -2.56 18.16 3.77
N SER A 304 -1.55 17.85 4.58
CA SER A 304 -0.57 18.84 5.03
C SER A 304 0.18 19.50 3.87
N VAL A 305 0.52 18.73 2.82
CA VAL A 305 1.14 19.26 1.61
C VAL A 305 0.15 20.13 0.83
N MET A 306 -1.10 19.66 0.62
CA MET A 306 -2.11 20.42 -0.09
C MET A 306 -2.39 21.78 0.58
N VAL A 307 -2.59 21.76 1.90
CA VAL A 307 -2.85 22.97 2.71
C VAL A 307 -1.66 23.93 2.63
N GLN A 308 -0.43 23.43 2.73
CA GLN A 308 0.78 24.24 2.61
C GLN A 308 0.88 24.93 1.23
N VAL A 309 0.66 24.16 0.16
CA VAL A 309 0.73 24.69 -1.22
C VAL A 309 -0.37 25.73 -1.49
N ILE A 310 -1.61 25.45 -1.05
CA ILE A 310 -2.75 26.38 -1.21
C ILE A 310 -2.47 27.68 -0.43
N SER A 311 -2.09 27.57 0.84
CA SER A 311 -1.78 28.75 1.65
C SER A 311 -0.67 29.60 1.03
N PHE A 312 0.44 28.97 0.61
CA PHE A 312 1.54 29.69 0.03
C PHE A 312 1.17 30.39 -1.29
N LYS A 313 0.36 29.75 -2.13
CA LYS A 313 -0.12 30.36 -3.38
C LYS A 313 -1.08 31.53 -3.16
N LEU A 314 -1.95 31.43 -2.13
CA LEU A 314 -2.97 32.46 -1.87
C LEU A 314 -2.46 33.61 -1.00
N THR A 315 -1.60 33.32 -0.02
CA THR A 315 -1.19 34.33 1.00
C THR A 315 0.29 34.64 1.03
N GLY A 316 1.15 33.87 0.31
CA GLY A 316 2.60 33.94 0.38
C GLY A 316 3.17 33.43 1.72
N LYS A 317 2.34 32.89 2.63
CA LYS A 317 2.77 32.42 3.95
C LYS A 317 2.71 30.91 4.06
N ARG A 318 3.69 30.33 4.78
CA ARG A 318 3.73 28.92 5.13
C ARG A 318 2.95 28.68 6.42
N ILE A 319 2.08 27.64 6.44
CA ILE A 319 1.38 27.20 7.67
C ILE A 319 2.32 26.31 8.49
N PHE A 320 2.95 25.34 7.83
CA PHE A 320 3.93 24.46 8.46
C PHE A 320 5.34 24.93 8.17
N ARG A 321 6.31 24.65 9.07
CA ARG A 321 7.72 24.94 8.83
C ARG A 321 8.24 24.28 7.55
N MET A 322 7.78 23.04 7.33
CA MET A 322 7.99 22.25 6.12
C MET A 322 6.82 21.28 5.97
N ALA A 323 6.50 20.86 4.75
CA ALA A 323 5.53 19.81 4.44
C ALA A 323 6.23 18.73 3.57
N PRO A 324 5.85 17.46 3.71
CA PRO A 324 4.80 16.87 4.55
C PRO A 324 5.02 17.08 6.07
N ILE A 325 4.00 16.73 6.90
CA ILE A 325 3.97 17.14 8.32
C ILE A 325 5.08 16.50 9.17
N HIS A 326 5.61 15.33 8.82
CA HIS A 326 6.75 14.74 9.53
C HIS A 326 7.97 15.67 9.49
N HIS A 327 8.25 16.34 8.37
CA HIS A 327 9.33 17.32 8.27
C HIS A 327 9.09 18.57 9.12
N HIS A 328 7.82 18.93 9.39
CA HIS A 328 7.52 20.01 10.34
C HIS A 328 8.03 19.70 11.74
N PHE A 329 7.90 18.45 12.20
CA PHE A 329 8.39 18.02 13.50
C PHE A 329 9.91 17.91 13.55
N GLU A 330 10.57 17.47 12.46
CA GLU A 330 12.04 17.52 12.35
C GLU A 330 12.56 18.96 12.45
N LYS A 331 11.94 19.91 11.73
CA LYS A 331 12.29 21.34 11.83
C LYS A 331 11.94 21.96 13.19
N LYS A 332 11.20 21.26 14.06
CA LYS A 332 11.03 21.59 15.49
C LYS A 332 12.11 20.99 16.38
N GLY A 333 13.01 20.16 15.83
CA GLY A 333 14.10 19.53 16.58
C GLY A 333 13.74 18.18 17.22
N TRP A 334 12.65 17.52 16.78
CA TRP A 334 12.34 16.17 17.26
C TRP A 334 13.25 15.14 16.57
N PRO A 335 13.81 14.18 17.34
CA PRO A 335 14.56 13.07 16.75
C PRO A 335 13.71 12.25 15.79
N GLU A 336 14.29 11.79 14.68
CA GLU A 336 13.61 10.99 13.65
C GLU A 336 12.89 9.78 14.26
N SER A 337 13.57 8.99 15.08
CA SER A 337 12.99 7.82 15.75
C SER A 337 11.77 8.15 16.60
N THR A 338 11.76 9.31 17.25
CA THR A 338 10.62 9.76 18.07
C THR A 338 9.42 10.09 17.18
N ILE A 339 9.64 10.73 16.03
CA ILE A 339 8.56 11.04 15.06
C ILE A 339 7.98 9.74 14.54
N VAL A 340 8.83 8.82 14.06
CA VAL A 340 8.44 7.54 13.49
C VAL A 340 7.59 6.72 14.48
N ILE A 341 8.05 6.54 15.71
CA ILE A 341 7.32 5.76 16.73
C ILE A 341 5.97 6.41 17.05
N ARG A 342 5.92 7.75 17.22
CA ARG A 342 4.66 8.45 17.50
C ARG A 342 3.66 8.32 16.35
N PHE A 343 4.12 8.35 15.12
CA PHE A 343 3.27 8.18 13.93
C PHE A 343 2.78 6.74 13.78
N TRP A 344 3.59 5.75 14.16
CA TRP A 344 3.14 4.36 14.28
C TRP A 344 2.02 4.20 15.31
N ILE A 345 2.16 4.84 16.49
CA ILE A 345 1.11 4.81 17.51
C ILE A 345 -0.19 5.44 16.99
N ILE A 346 -0.11 6.58 16.28
CA ILE A 346 -1.27 7.21 15.66
C ILE A 346 -1.91 6.25 14.64
N SER A 347 -1.10 5.59 13.81
CA SER A 347 -1.59 4.62 12.82
C SER A 347 -2.27 3.42 13.46
N ILE A 348 -1.76 2.90 14.60
CA ILE A 348 -2.41 1.83 15.37
C ILE A 348 -3.79 2.29 15.85
N ILE A 349 -3.89 3.50 16.41
CA ILE A 349 -5.16 4.05 16.90
C ILE A 349 -6.15 4.18 15.74
N LEU A 350 -5.72 4.71 14.59
CA LEU A 350 -6.55 4.86 13.40
C LEU A 350 -7.00 3.50 12.83
N ALA A 351 -6.12 2.50 12.83
CA ALA A 351 -6.44 1.14 12.43
C ALA A 351 -7.52 0.54 13.33
N MET A 352 -7.41 0.70 14.65
CA MET A 352 -8.42 0.24 15.62
C MET A 352 -9.77 0.97 15.42
N ILE A 353 -9.75 2.29 15.21
CA ILE A 353 -10.96 3.06 14.92
C ILE A 353 -11.60 2.55 13.63
N GLY A 354 -10.83 2.36 12.57
CA GLY A 354 -11.34 1.85 11.30
C GLY A 354 -11.99 0.47 11.42
N LEU A 355 -11.37 -0.47 12.15
CA LEU A 355 -11.98 -1.78 12.42
C LEU A 355 -13.24 -1.67 13.28
N ALA A 356 -13.26 -0.79 14.28
CA ALA A 356 -14.44 -0.57 15.12
C ALA A 356 -15.65 -0.08 14.30
N THR A 357 -15.43 0.64 13.21
CA THR A 357 -16.52 1.12 12.34
C THR A 357 -17.33 0.00 11.68
N LEU A 358 -16.75 -1.20 11.52
CA LEU A 358 -17.44 -2.34 10.90
C LEU A 358 -18.69 -2.77 11.69
N LYS A 359 -18.74 -2.54 13.00
CA LYS A 359 -19.87 -2.92 13.84
C LYS A 359 -20.75 -1.72 14.25
N LEU A 360 -20.34 -0.50 13.92
CA LEU A 360 -21.12 0.70 14.25
C LEU A 360 -22.26 1.01 13.26
N ARG A 361 -22.48 0.11 12.31
CA ARG A 361 -23.58 0.15 11.35
C ARG A 361 -24.90 -0.32 11.92
#